data_2f266ca6e240abbce51f7f1cb6de4fbb
#
_entry.id   2f266ca6e240abbce51f7f1cb6de4fbb
#
_cell.length_a   1.000
_cell.length_b   1.000
_cell.length_c   1.000
_cell.angle_alpha   90.00
_cell.angle_beta   90.00
_cell.angle_gamma   90.00
#
_symmetry.space_group_name_H-M   'P 1'
#
loop_
_entity.id
_entity.type
_entity.pdbx_description
1 polymer ?
#
loop_
_entity_poly.entity_id
_entity_poly.type
_entity_poly.pdbx_seq_one_letter_code
_entity_poly.pdbx_strand_id
1 'polypeptide(L)'
;LRLLDGTQVWLAQGSTLSYGKTFSPHDRTVKLDGEAFFDVASDRDHPFFVKTNTVVVKVVGTSFNVKMYKDTDDTEVVLERGVVKLQFGDNDNMITMQPGQKIYYSSASHDISISEVNVEYLMLLKYGMISMSDVRVAEIIRKVEEIYSVDIETVAPLDDDRLYNFNFLKSNTLDDVLDIIEKMSGVKCRPAPAAGAE
;
A
#
# COMPACT_ATOMS: atom_id res chain seq x y z
N LEU A 1 -2.77 6.43 -9.69
CA LEU A 1 -2.16 7.15 -10.80
C LEU A 1 -1.83 6.17 -11.92
N ARG A 2 -2.10 6.53 -13.19
CA ARG A 2 -1.68 5.75 -14.36
C ARG A 2 -0.74 6.59 -15.21
N LEU A 3 0.43 6.05 -15.51
CA LEU A 3 1.45 6.71 -16.33
C LEU A 3 1.20 6.45 -17.83
N LEU A 4 1.92 7.18 -18.70
CA LEU A 4 1.75 7.11 -20.16
C LEU A 4 2.13 5.76 -20.77
N ASP A 5 3.04 5.01 -20.12
CA ASP A 5 3.44 3.65 -20.51
C ASP A 5 2.46 2.56 -20.06
N GLY A 6 1.37 2.94 -19.38
CA GLY A 6 0.37 2.03 -18.82
C GLY A 6 0.67 1.56 -17.40
N THR A 7 1.84 1.87 -16.83
CA THR A 7 2.19 1.57 -15.44
C THR A 7 1.18 2.18 -14.48
N GLN A 8 0.76 1.41 -13.47
CA GLN A 8 -0.10 1.88 -12.40
C GLN A 8 0.74 2.13 -11.13
N VAL A 9 0.45 3.25 -10.45
CA VAL A 9 1.15 3.65 -9.23
C VAL A 9 0.14 4.01 -8.15
N TRP A 10 0.26 3.40 -6.98
CA TRP A 10 -0.48 3.76 -5.77
C TRP A 10 0.47 4.50 -4.84
N LEU A 11 0.26 5.79 -4.74
CA LEU A 11 1.11 6.70 -3.97
C LEU A 11 0.55 6.81 -2.55
N ALA A 12 1.36 6.55 -1.54
CA ALA A 12 0.97 6.70 -0.15
C ALA A 12 0.77 8.18 0.22
N GLN A 13 0.02 8.44 1.28
CA GLN A 13 -0.22 9.79 1.77
C GLN A 13 1.09 10.50 2.13
N GLY A 14 1.23 11.76 1.74
CA GLY A 14 2.43 12.57 1.99
C GLY A 14 3.63 12.21 1.12
N SER A 15 3.46 11.32 0.12
CA SER A 15 4.50 10.95 -0.84
C SER A 15 4.41 11.75 -2.12
N THR A 16 5.53 11.88 -2.82
CA THR A 16 5.64 12.62 -4.07
C THR A 16 6.28 11.75 -5.14
N LEU A 17 5.61 11.65 -6.30
CA LEU A 17 6.17 11.05 -7.51
C LEU A 17 6.41 12.14 -8.56
N SER A 18 7.63 12.22 -9.06
CA SER A 18 7.98 13.17 -10.11
C SER A 18 8.66 12.46 -11.30
N TYR A 19 8.42 12.98 -12.49
CA TYR A 19 9.04 12.49 -13.73
C TYR A 19 9.22 13.64 -14.72
N GLY A 20 10.23 13.50 -15.58
CA GLY A 20 10.56 14.54 -16.56
C GLY A 20 9.51 14.66 -17.68
N LYS A 21 9.57 15.75 -18.43
CA LYS A 21 8.74 15.96 -19.64
C LYS A 21 9.04 14.92 -20.74
N THR A 22 10.20 14.26 -20.65
CA THR A 22 10.65 13.19 -21.55
C THR A 22 10.07 11.83 -21.21
N PHE A 23 9.32 11.72 -20.07
CA PHE A 23 8.70 10.44 -19.71
C PHE A 23 7.82 9.95 -20.88
N SER A 24 8.16 8.78 -21.38
CA SER A 24 7.53 8.16 -22.54
C SER A 24 7.67 6.65 -22.45
N PRO A 25 7.03 5.87 -23.33
CA PRO A 25 7.29 4.42 -23.39
C PRO A 25 8.76 4.03 -23.60
N HIS A 26 9.61 4.97 -24.05
CA HIS A 26 11.04 4.72 -24.28
C HIS A 26 11.96 5.27 -23.19
N ASP A 27 11.49 6.23 -22.37
CA ASP A 27 12.19 6.76 -21.19
C ASP A 27 11.27 6.69 -19.98
N ARG A 28 11.37 5.60 -19.25
CA ARG A 28 10.46 5.23 -18.15
C ARG A 28 11.12 5.48 -16.79
N THR A 29 11.60 6.70 -16.55
CA THR A 29 12.26 7.09 -15.31
C THR A 29 11.36 7.96 -14.45
N VAL A 30 11.16 7.56 -13.18
CA VAL A 30 10.46 8.36 -12.16
C VAL A 30 11.34 8.55 -10.93
N LYS A 31 11.12 9.66 -10.20
CA LYS A 31 11.72 9.90 -8.88
C LYS A 31 10.64 9.81 -7.82
N LEU A 32 10.89 9.05 -6.77
CA LEU A 32 10.00 8.86 -5.62
C LEU A 32 10.62 9.52 -4.38
N ASP A 33 9.77 10.29 -3.67
CA ASP A 33 10.00 10.78 -2.32
C ASP A 33 8.84 10.30 -1.43
N GLY A 34 9.10 9.39 -0.52
CA GLY A 34 8.12 8.71 0.32
C GLY A 34 7.85 7.27 -0.13
N GLU A 35 6.60 6.85 -0.17
CA GLU A 35 6.23 5.46 -0.41
C GLU A 35 5.24 5.31 -1.57
N ALA A 36 5.47 4.33 -2.43
CA ALA A 36 4.56 3.97 -3.52
C ALA A 36 4.64 2.48 -3.86
N PHE A 37 3.49 1.91 -4.19
CA PHE A 37 3.41 0.62 -4.86
C PHE A 37 3.33 0.83 -6.38
N PHE A 38 4.09 0.06 -7.13
CA PHE A 38 4.17 0.09 -8.58
C PHE A 38 3.70 -1.25 -9.18
N ASP A 39 2.82 -1.20 -10.16
CA ASP A 39 2.52 -2.31 -11.06
C ASP A 39 2.94 -1.89 -12.47
N VAL A 40 4.19 -2.24 -12.81
CA VAL A 40 4.87 -1.74 -14.00
C VAL A 40 4.44 -2.52 -15.23
N ALA A 41 4.01 -1.80 -16.27
CA ALA A 41 3.70 -2.36 -17.57
C ALA A 41 4.93 -3.10 -18.14
N SER A 42 4.69 -4.34 -18.63
CA SER A 42 5.78 -5.20 -19.12
C SER A 42 6.36 -4.67 -20.44
N ASP A 43 7.63 -4.33 -20.41
CA ASP A 43 8.43 -3.98 -21.59
C ASP A 43 9.91 -4.31 -21.33
N ARG A 44 10.42 -5.34 -22.01
CA ARG A 44 11.80 -5.83 -21.83
C ARG A 44 12.84 -4.95 -22.51
N ASP A 45 12.44 -4.24 -23.53
CA ASP A 45 13.35 -3.42 -24.34
C ASP A 45 13.58 -2.04 -23.70
N HIS A 46 12.60 -1.56 -22.93
CA HIS A 46 12.66 -0.27 -22.24
C HIS A 46 12.47 -0.46 -20.73
N PRO A 47 13.53 -0.63 -19.93
CA PRO A 47 13.43 -0.78 -18.47
C PRO A 47 12.77 0.42 -17.80
N PHE A 48 12.01 0.16 -16.73
CA PHE A 48 11.44 1.19 -15.87
C PHE A 48 12.37 1.43 -14.68
N PHE A 49 12.56 2.69 -14.31
CA PHE A 49 13.45 3.08 -13.22
C PHE A 49 12.68 3.88 -12.17
N VAL A 50 12.78 3.46 -10.91
CA VAL A 50 12.39 4.28 -9.76
C VAL A 50 13.64 4.73 -9.04
N LYS A 51 13.86 6.04 -8.96
CA LYS A 51 15.00 6.66 -8.28
C LYS A 51 14.52 7.24 -6.94
N THR A 52 15.18 6.85 -5.86
CA THR A 52 15.14 7.55 -4.58
C THR A 52 16.42 8.36 -4.41
N ASN A 53 16.68 8.91 -3.22
CA ASN A 53 17.93 9.63 -2.97
C ASN A 53 19.15 8.68 -2.95
N THR A 54 18.93 7.41 -2.56
CA THR A 54 20.03 6.46 -2.27
C THR A 54 19.97 5.18 -3.08
N VAL A 55 18.81 4.85 -3.67
CA VAL A 55 18.60 3.58 -4.39
C VAL A 55 18.00 3.83 -5.76
N VAL A 56 18.47 3.08 -6.75
CA VAL A 56 17.85 2.99 -8.07
C VAL A 56 17.26 1.60 -8.26
N VAL A 57 15.95 1.54 -8.46
CA VAL A 57 15.20 0.30 -8.74
C VAL A 57 15.03 0.18 -10.25
N LYS A 58 15.47 -0.93 -10.85
CA LYS A 58 15.33 -1.25 -12.27
C LYS A 58 14.46 -2.47 -12.47
N VAL A 59 13.42 -2.34 -13.30
CA VAL A 59 12.47 -3.43 -13.60
C VAL A 59 12.05 -3.41 -15.07
N VAL A 60 11.41 -4.50 -15.55
CA VAL A 60 10.90 -4.63 -16.93
C VAL A 60 9.44 -5.07 -17.02
N GLY A 61 8.75 -5.24 -15.86
CA GLY A 61 7.37 -5.71 -15.78
C GLY A 61 7.16 -6.41 -14.45
N THR A 62 6.97 -5.64 -13.39
CA THR A 62 7.15 -6.08 -12.00
C THR A 62 6.17 -5.35 -11.11
N SER A 63 5.65 -6.04 -10.11
CA SER A 63 4.82 -5.44 -9.05
C SER A 63 5.62 -5.41 -7.76
N PHE A 64 5.84 -4.23 -7.20
CA PHE A 64 6.72 -4.01 -6.05
C PHE A 64 6.37 -2.73 -5.30
N ASN A 65 6.77 -2.66 -4.02
CA ASN A 65 6.69 -1.46 -3.20
C ASN A 65 8.07 -0.86 -3.00
N VAL A 66 8.14 0.47 -2.99
CA VAL A 66 9.32 1.23 -2.58
C VAL A 66 8.92 2.21 -1.51
N LYS A 67 9.64 2.22 -0.39
CA LYS A 67 9.48 3.17 0.70
C LYS A 67 10.82 3.80 1.02
N MET A 68 10.91 5.11 0.88
CA MET A 68 12.05 5.91 1.34
C MET A 68 11.64 6.64 2.61
N TYR A 69 12.45 6.50 3.66
CA TYR A 69 12.23 7.17 4.95
C TYR A 69 12.85 8.57 4.89
N LYS A 70 12.01 9.61 4.89
CA LYS A 70 12.42 11.02 4.66
C LYS A 70 13.46 11.55 5.63
N ASP A 71 13.45 11.06 6.88
CA ASP A 71 14.33 11.55 7.93
C ASP A 71 15.74 10.93 7.87
N THR A 72 15.88 9.77 7.25
CA THR A 72 17.15 9.00 7.22
C THR A 72 17.64 8.70 5.82
N ASP A 73 16.84 8.94 4.78
CA ASP A 73 17.07 8.48 3.40
C ASP A 73 17.23 6.94 3.28
N ASP A 74 16.89 6.19 4.32
CA ASP A 74 16.85 4.73 4.26
C ASP A 74 15.78 4.29 3.27
N THR A 75 16.02 3.18 2.58
CA THR A 75 15.08 2.71 1.56
C THR A 75 14.73 1.24 1.77
N GLU A 76 13.45 0.95 1.77
CA GLU A 76 12.89 -0.40 1.77
C GLU A 76 12.27 -0.72 0.41
N VAL A 77 12.55 -1.89 -0.12
CA VAL A 77 11.92 -2.41 -1.34
C VAL A 77 11.36 -3.79 -1.07
N VAL A 78 10.10 -4.00 -1.44
CA VAL A 78 9.42 -5.29 -1.30
C VAL A 78 8.93 -5.76 -2.65
N LEU A 79 9.27 -6.97 -3.04
CA LEU A 79 8.90 -7.54 -4.33
C LEU A 79 7.69 -8.47 -4.21
N GLU A 80 6.57 -8.10 -4.87
CA GLU A 80 5.38 -8.95 -4.97
C GLU A 80 5.51 -9.95 -6.13
N ARG A 81 5.84 -9.47 -7.34
CA ARG A 81 5.86 -10.29 -8.56
C ARG A 81 6.88 -9.77 -9.56
N GLY A 82 7.54 -10.67 -10.25
CA GLY A 82 8.53 -10.35 -11.30
C GLY A 82 9.97 -10.37 -10.77
N VAL A 83 10.80 -9.45 -11.28
CA VAL A 83 12.22 -9.33 -10.91
C VAL A 83 12.56 -7.87 -10.72
N VAL A 84 13.21 -7.56 -9.60
CA VAL A 84 13.77 -6.25 -9.29
C VAL A 84 15.29 -6.34 -9.30
N LYS A 85 15.95 -5.35 -9.89
CA LYS A 85 17.39 -5.12 -9.73
C LYS A 85 17.60 -3.80 -9.02
N LEU A 86 18.37 -3.81 -7.95
CA LEU A 86 18.65 -2.64 -7.12
C LEU A 86 20.13 -2.24 -7.24
N GLN A 87 20.34 -0.96 -7.43
CA GLN A 87 21.66 -0.31 -7.38
C GLN A 87 21.66 0.66 -6.19
N PHE A 88 22.72 0.64 -5.38
CA PHE A 88 22.86 1.44 -4.16
C PHE A 88 23.99 2.45 -4.34
N GLY A 89 23.67 3.75 -4.16
CA GLY A 89 24.65 4.83 -4.35
C GLY A 89 25.26 4.79 -5.75
N ASP A 90 26.56 5.11 -5.82
CA ASP A 90 27.36 5.11 -7.06
C ASP A 90 27.98 3.73 -7.39
N ASN A 91 27.57 2.68 -6.69
CA ASN A 91 28.11 1.34 -6.89
C ASN A 91 27.42 0.66 -8.09
N ASP A 92 28.18 0.17 -9.06
CA ASP A 92 27.66 -0.54 -10.23
C ASP A 92 27.12 -1.96 -9.93
N ASN A 93 27.38 -2.49 -8.73
CA ASN A 93 26.87 -3.79 -8.33
C ASN A 93 25.36 -3.75 -8.11
N MET A 94 24.64 -4.62 -8.81
CA MET A 94 23.20 -4.76 -8.66
C MET A 94 22.84 -6.00 -7.85
N ILE A 95 21.93 -5.85 -6.90
CA ILE A 95 21.30 -6.97 -6.20
C ILE A 95 19.99 -7.32 -6.92
N THR A 96 19.78 -8.60 -7.17
CA THR A 96 18.54 -9.10 -7.78
C THR A 96 17.64 -9.70 -6.71
N MET A 97 16.37 -9.26 -6.66
CA MET A 97 15.36 -9.76 -5.72
C MET A 97 14.49 -10.84 -6.36
N GLN A 98 14.01 -11.75 -5.50
CA GLN A 98 12.97 -12.73 -5.79
C GLN A 98 11.63 -12.31 -5.16
N PRO A 99 10.47 -12.73 -5.72
CA PRO A 99 9.16 -12.49 -5.09
C PRO A 99 9.12 -12.95 -3.62
N GLY A 100 8.46 -12.16 -2.77
CA GLY A 100 8.39 -12.40 -1.32
C GLY A 100 9.59 -11.86 -0.53
N GLN A 101 10.60 -11.31 -1.21
CA GLN A 101 11.74 -10.69 -0.54
C GLN A 101 11.50 -9.21 -0.24
N LYS A 102 12.07 -8.79 0.89
CA LYS A 102 12.26 -7.41 1.29
C LYS A 102 13.75 -7.10 1.39
N ILE A 103 14.17 -5.99 0.81
CA ILE A 103 15.50 -5.41 1.01
C ILE A 103 15.31 -4.08 1.74
N TYR A 104 16.08 -3.90 2.82
CA TYR A 104 16.24 -2.64 3.53
C TYR A 104 17.69 -2.18 3.38
N TYR A 105 17.85 -0.94 2.97
CA TYR A 105 19.13 -0.25 2.84
C TYR A 105 19.21 0.90 3.84
N SER A 106 20.23 0.89 4.70
CA SER A 106 20.54 2.01 5.59
C SER A 106 21.50 2.97 4.91
N SER A 107 21.08 4.22 4.77
CA SER A 107 21.90 5.26 4.12
C SER A 107 23.09 5.66 4.99
N ALA A 108 22.96 5.58 6.32
CA ALA A 108 23.97 5.99 7.27
C ALA A 108 25.12 4.98 7.38
N SER A 109 24.81 3.67 7.43
CA SER A 109 25.82 2.61 7.57
C SER A 109 26.20 1.94 6.24
N HIS A 110 25.41 2.19 5.17
CA HIS A 110 25.46 1.48 3.89
C HIS A 110 25.18 -0.03 3.99
N ASP A 111 24.56 -0.45 5.08
CA ASP A 111 24.20 -1.85 5.29
C ASP A 111 22.96 -2.23 4.48
N ILE A 112 22.98 -3.46 3.95
CA ILE A 112 21.88 -4.05 3.23
C ILE A 112 21.41 -5.28 3.98
N SER A 113 20.13 -5.32 4.34
CA SER A 113 19.49 -6.51 4.90
C SER A 113 18.46 -7.08 3.95
N ILE A 114 18.41 -8.41 3.82
CA ILE A 114 17.47 -9.13 2.99
C ILE A 114 16.67 -10.06 3.91
N SER A 115 15.35 -10.01 3.81
CA SER A 115 14.43 -10.85 4.56
C SER A 115 13.26 -11.31 3.69
N GLU A 116 12.60 -12.40 4.07
CA GLU A 116 11.33 -12.82 3.49
C GLU A 116 10.18 -12.14 4.23
N VAL A 117 9.13 -11.76 3.49
CA VAL A 117 7.95 -11.09 4.03
C VAL A 117 6.68 -11.63 3.39
N ASN A 118 5.59 -11.64 4.17
CA ASN A 118 4.27 -11.81 3.59
C ASN A 118 3.88 -10.52 2.85
N VAL A 119 3.69 -10.61 1.52
CA VAL A 119 3.38 -9.46 0.65
C VAL A 119 1.91 -9.04 0.69
N GLU A 120 1.05 -9.76 1.41
CA GLU A 120 -0.39 -9.44 1.49
C GLU A 120 -0.66 -8.03 2.03
N TYR A 121 0.23 -7.51 2.92
CA TYR A 121 0.08 -6.15 3.42
C TYR A 121 0.21 -5.08 2.32
N LEU A 122 0.84 -5.39 1.18
CA LEU A 122 0.91 -4.47 0.04
C LEU A 122 -0.48 -4.20 -0.58
N MET A 123 -1.46 -5.08 -0.33
CA MET A 123 -2.85 -4.85 -0.68
C MET A 123 -3.43 -3.59 0.00
N LEU A 124 -2.93 -3.23 1.19
CA LEU A 124 -3.31 -1.98 1.88
C LEU A 124 -2.99 -0.76 1.02
N LEU A 125 -1.81 -0.74 0.41
CA LEU A 125 -1.39 0.35 -0.48
C LEU A 125 -2.08 0.30 -1.83
N LYS A 126 -2.18 -0.89 -2.42
CA LYS A 126 -2.71 -1.10 -3.76
C LYS A 126 -4.22 -0.86 -3.86
N TYR A 127 -4.98 -1.31 -2.89
CA TYR A 127 -6.45 -1.28 -2.94
C TYR A 127 -7.08 -0.35 -1.90
N GLY A 128 -6.26 0.33 -1.09
CA GLY A 128 -6.76 1.17 -0.01
C GLY A 128 -7.53 0.34 1.03
N MET A 129 -7.08 -0.88 1.31
CA MET A 129 -7.70 -1.75 2.30
C MET A 129 -7.50 -1.19 3.71
N ILE A 130 -8.56 -1.15 4.48
CA ILE A 130 -8.52 -0.91 5.92
C ILE A 130 -8.37 -2.27 6.59
N SER A 131 -7.36 -2.42 7.43
CA SER A 131 -7.11 -3.66 8.18
C SER A 131 -7.04 -3.37 9.67
N MET A 132 -7.74 -4.17 10.44
CA MET A 132 -7.75 -4.12 11.90
C MET A 132 -7.55 -5.55 12.43
N SER A 133 -6.61 -5.75 13.35
CA SER A 133 -6.30 -7.06 13.91
C SER A 133 -6.52 -7.06 15.41
N ASP A 134 -7.04 -8.19 15.92
CA ASP A 134 -7.31 -8.40 17.33
C ASP A 134 -8.17 -7.29 17.97
N VAL A 135 -9.23 -6.87 17.26
CA VAL A 135 -10.14 -5.79 17.69
C VAL A 135 -11.55 -6.32 18.01
N ARG A 136 -12.24 -5.66 18.93
CA ARG A 136 -13.65 -5.92 19.25
C ARG A 136 -14.57 -5.30 18.20
N VAL A 137 -15.78 -5.83 18.04
CA VAL A 137 -16.78 -5.28 17.12
C VAL A 137 -17.05 -3.80 17.37
N ALA A 138 -17.09 -3.36 18.64
CA ALA A 138 -17.28 -1.95 18.98
C ALA A 138 -16.19 -1.03 18.42
N GLU A 139 -14.94 -1.50 18.35
CA GLU A 139 -13.82 -0.75 17.79
C GLU A 139 -13.89 -0.71 16.27
N ILE A 140 -14.37 -1.80 15.65
CA ILE A 140 -14.63 -1.85 14.21
C ILE A 140 -15.70 -0.84 13.84
N ILE A 141 -16.85 -0.82 14.55
CA ILE A 141 -17.96 0.11 14.31
C ILE A 141 -17.47 1.55 14.42
N ARG A 142 -16.76 1.90 15.48
CA ARG A 142 -16.21 3.26 15.68
C ARG A 142 -15.29 3.68 14.53
N LYS A 143 -14.48 2.74 14.03
CA LYS A 143 -13.59 3.02 12.87
C LYS A 143 -14.38 3.22 11.59
N VAL A 144 -15.46 2.49 11.39
CA VAL A 144 -16.36 2.65 10.24
C VAL A 144 -17.09 3.99 10.31
N GLU A 145 -17.61 4.39 11.49
CA GLU A 145 -18.21 5.71 11.74
C GLU A 145 -17.26 6.85 11.37
N GLU A 146 -15.99 6.76 11.79
CA GLU A 146 -14.95 7.74 11.46
C GLU A 146 -14.72 7.84 9.94
N ILE A 147 -14.62 6.70 9.24
CA ILE A 147 -14.29 6.66 7.82
C ILE A 147 -15.44 7.16 6.94
N TYR A 148 -16.66 6.76 7.26
CA TYR A 148 -17.86 7.13 6.48
C TYR A 148 -18.54 8.40 6.97
N SER A 149 -18.08 8.98 8.09
CA SER A 149 -18.66 10.17 8.74
C SER A 149 -20.16 10.00 9.01
N VAL A 150 -20.55 8.87 9.62
CA VAL A 150 -21.92 8.50 9.97
C VAL A 150 -21.95 7.92 11.38
N ASP A 151 -23.09 8.05 12.04
CA ASP A 151 -23.35 7.33 13.29
C ASP A 151 -23.98 5.97 12.96
N ILE A 152 -23.61 4.91 13.69
CA ILE A 152 -24.09 3.55 13.49
C ILE A 152 -24.79 3.06 14.75
N GLU A 153 -26.03 2.62 14.61
CA GLU A 153 -26.80 1.96 15.65
C GLU A 153 -26.71 0.44 15.54
N THR A 154 -26.56 -0.24 16.68
CA THR A 154 -26.66 -1.69 16.77
C THR A 154 -28.07 -2.10 17.22
N VAL A 155 -28.64 -3.12 16.60
CA VAL A 155 -30.00 -3.61 16.91
C VAL A 155 -30.05 -4.33 18.26
N ALA A 156 -28.89 -4.78 18.77
CA ALA A 156 -28.75 -5.40 20.09
C ALA A 156 -27.51 -4.84 20.79
N PRO A 157 -27.42 -4.94 22.14
CA PRO A 157 -26.23 -4.53 22.88
C PRO A 157 -24.98 -5.24 22.38
N LEU A 158 -23.90 -4.50 22.31
CA LEU A 158 -22.55 -5.03 21.97
C LEU A 158 -21.96 -5.72 23.20
N ASP A 159 -22.37 -6.95 23.44
CA ASP A 159 -21.85 -7.79 24.54
C ASP A 159 -20.98 -8.93 23.92
N ASP A 160 -19.99 -8.55 23.10
CA ASP A 160 -19.11 -9.47 22.43
C ASP A 160 -17.64 -9.13 22.72
N ASP A 161 -17.05 -9.94 23.60
CA ASP A 161 -15.62 -9.82 23.96
C ASP A 161 -14.68 -10.53 22.96
N ARG A 162 -15.22 -11.17 21.91
CA ARG A 162 -14.41 -11.81 20.88
C ARG A 162 -13.56 -10.81 20.15
N LEU A 163 -12.36 -11.22 19.77
CA LEU A 163 -11.45 -10.45 18.94
C LEU A 163 -11.54 -10.92 17.49
N TYR A 164 -11.52 -9.97 16.58
CA TYR A 164 -11.69 -10.18 15.15
C TYR A 164 -10.54 -9.58 14.35
N ASN A 165 -10.24 -10.20 13.22
CA ASN A 165 -9.44 -9.61 12.16
C ASN A 165 -10.40 -9.11 11.08
N PHE A 166 -10.48 -7.79 10.91
CA PHE A 166 -11.45 -7.16 10.04
C PHE A 166 -10.78 -6.37 8.92
N ASN A 167 -11.14 -6.67 7.68
CA ASN A 167 -10.57 -6.04 6.50
C ASN A 167 -11.66 -5.63 5.54
N PHE A 168 -11.56 -4.41 4.99
CA PHE A 168 -12.43 -3.91 3.93
C PHE A 168 -11.73 -2.88 3.06
N LEU A 169 -12.21 -2.69 1.84
CA LEU A 169 -11.67 -1.70 0.91
C LEU A 169 -12.29 -0.32 1.17
N LYS A 170 -11.53 0.75 1.04
CA LYS A 170 -12.07 2.13 1.08
C LYS A 170 -13.12 2.39 0.00
N SER A 171 -13.13 1.58 -1.06
CA SER A 171 -14.11 1.64 -2.15
C SER A 171 -15.41 0.88 -1.86
N ASN A 172 -15.47 0.08 -0.77
CA ASN A 172 -16.73 -0.54 -0.36
C ASN A 172 -17.75 0.54 0.01
N THR A 173 -19.03 0.25 -0.24
CA THR A 173 -20.12 1.08 0.30
C THR A 173 -20.28 0.84 1.80
N LEU A 174 -20.93 1.76 2.51
CA LEU A 174 -21.25 1.55 3.93
C LEU A 174 -22.06 0.26 4.13
N ASP A 175 -23.05 0.02 3.27
CA ASP A 175 -23.88 -1.19 3.34
C ASP A 175 -23.06 -2.47 3.17
N ASP A 176 -22.09 -2.52 2.23
CA ASP A 176 -21.19 -3.66 2.08
C ASP A 176 -20.39 -3.93 3.36
N VAL A 177 -19.91 -2.86 4.02
CA VAL A 177 -19.10 -2.98 5.24
C VAL A 177 -19.97 -3.44 6.43
N LEU A 178 -21.19 -2.92 6.57
CA LEU A 178 -22.12 -3.36 7.60
C LEU A 178 -22.53 -4.82 7.42
N ASP A 179 -22.74 -5.26 6.18
CA ASP A 179 -22.98 -6.68 5.84
C ASP A 179 -21.80 -7.59 6.21
N ILE A 180 -20.56 -7.14 6.02
CA ILE A 180 -19.37 -7.90 6.44
C ILE A 180 -19.35 -8.01 7.98
N ILE A 181 -19.63 -6.93 8.71
CA ILE A 181 -19.69 -6.93 10.18
C ILE A 181 -20.75 -7.93 10.66
N GLU A 182 -21.96 -7.88 10.11
CA GLU A 182 -23.03 -8.80 10.48
C GLU A 182 -22.66 -10.27 10.22
N LYS A 183 -22.11 -10.59 9.05
CA LYS A 183 -21.70 -11.96 8.69
C LYS A 183 -20.60 -12.50 9.59
N MET A 184 -19.67 -11.64 10.01
CA MET A 184 -18.52 -12.02 10.82
C MET A 184 -18.88 -12.19 12.30
N SER A 185 -19.65 -11.24 12.86
CA SER A 185 -19.91 -11.14 14.31
C SER A 185 -21.33 -11.56 14.71
N GLY A 186 -22.27 -11.54 13.77
CA GLY A 186 -23.71 -11.68 14.07
C GLY A 186 -24.37 -10.40 14.55
N VAL A 187 -23.63 -9.29 14.67
CA VAL A 187 -24.13 -8.00 15.14
C VAL A 187 -24.77 -7.24 13.98
N LYS A 188 -26.08 -7.01 14.05
CA LYS A 188 -26.80 -6.20 13.07
C LYS A 188 -26.58 -4.71 13.35
N CYS A 189 -26.07 -4.03 12.32
CA CYS A 189 -25.82 -2.60 12.34
C CYS A 189 -26.65 -1.89 11.28
N ARG A 190 -26.98 -0.64 11.52
CA ARG A 190 -27.62 0.27 10.54
C ARG A 190 -27.14 1.70 10.75
N PRO A 191 -27.14 2.54 9.72
CA PRO A 191 -26.91 3.97 9.91
C PRO A 191 -28.00 4.55 10.85
N ALA A 192 -27.57 5.38 11.81
CA ALA A 192 -28.49 6.10 12.64
C ALA A 192 -29.31 7.09 11.79
N PRO A 193 -30.61 7.31 12.10
CA PRO A 193 -31.39 8.31 11.39
C PRO A 193 -30.76 9.70 11.56
N ALA A 194 -30.70 10.49 10.48
CA ALA A 194 -30.17 11.84 10.52
C ALA A 194 -30.89 12.66 11.59
N ALA A 195 -30.13 13.25 12.52
CA ALA A 195 -30.70 14.12 13.56
C ALA A 195 -31.40 15.31 12.89
N GLY A 196 -32.75 15.29 12.81
CA GLY A 196 -33.52 16.40 12.26
C GLY A 196 -34.63 16.07 11.25
N ALA A 197 -35.04 14.81 11.10
CA ALA A 197 -36.23 14.46 10.34
C ALA A 197 -37.42 14.23 11.29
N GLU A 198 -37.96 15.31 11.86
CA GLU A 198 -39.34 15.43 12.37
C GLU A 198 -40.13 16.38 11.49
#